data_d8efc5d9dc5cb155c01da87824b0d1b0
#
_entry.id   d8efc5d9dc5cb155c01da87824b0d1b0
#
_cell.length_a   1.000
_cell.length_b   1.000
_cell.length_c   1.000
_cell.angle_alpha   90.00
_cell.angle_beta   90.00
_cell.angle_gamma   90.00
#
_symmetry.space_group_name_H-M   'P 1'
#
loop_
_entity.id
_entity.type
_entity.pdbx_description
1 polymer ?
#
loop_
_entity_poly.entity_id
_entity_poly.type
_entity_poly.pdbx_seq_one_letter_code
_entity_poly.pdbx_strand_id
1 'polypeptide(L)'
;RRVLDRMGYGRVETLSLNVRGIDRGTGLPITAAMVRRCLAAAVWGDTLALLRNQTRPYEAVPGTAEALWRRWTEDLGQDLAGNRGLTRREILRRCREMAAEFRAVERTERKVQKVAVVGEIYTKYCHLGNWNLERYLAAEHCEIGVGGITWYALYYMDGHALKGSAPARRVYRLLASYLAEIQRDMLSILNQAGYHALPPLPELKRQAEGYAPLRVTVADGWLIAAEA
;
A
#
# COMPACT_ATOMS: atom_id res chain seq x y z
N ARG A 1 24.91 -7.63 -5.33
CA ARG A 1 25.76 -8.73 -5.73
C ARG A 1 27.23 -8.45 -5.37
N ARG A 2 27.88 -7.40 -5.90
CA ARG A 2 29.28 -7.07 -5.67
C ARG A 2 29.66 -6.98 -4.18
N VAL A 3 28.79 -6.50 -3.31
CA VAL A 3 29.03 -6.43 -1.86
C VAL A 3 29.07 -7.84 -1.25
N LEU A 4 28.10 -8.68 -1.57
CA LEU A 4 28.06 -10.07 -1.12
C LEU A 4 29.29 -10.87 -1.59
N ASP A 5 29.69 -10.67 -2.85
CA ASP A 5 30.88 -11.32 -3.39
C ASP A 5 32.15 -10.92 -2.61
N ARG A 6 32.31 -9.61 -2.26
CA ARG A 6 33.43 -9.10 -1.44
C ARG A 6 33.43 -9.61 0.00
N MET A 7 32.24 -9.91 0.53
CA MET A 7 32.06 -10.45 1.88
C MET A 7 32.19 -11.99 1.94
N GLY A 8 32.49 -12.65 0.81
CA GLY A 8 32.60 -14.11 0.74
C GLY A 8 31.26 -14.85 0.57
N TYR A 9 30.17 -14.12 0.39
CA TYR A 9 28.82 -14.70 0.22
C TYR A 9 28.42 -14.84 -1.27
N GLY A 10 29.36 -15.11 -2.15
CA GLY A 10 29.12 -15.23 -3.59
C GLY A 10 28.14 -16.33 -4.01
N ARG A 11 27.84 -17.28 -3.12
CA ARG A 11 26.85 -18.34 -3.34
C ARG A 11 25.41 -17.91 -3.02
N VAL A 12 25.21 -16.76 -2.36
CA VAL A 12 23.88 -16.25 -2.02
C VAL A 12 23.27 -15.66 -3.28
N GLU A 13 22.16 -16.22 -3.72
CA GLU A 13 21.39 -15.68 -4.84
C GLU A 13 20.76 -14.36 -4.42
N THR A 14 20.93 -13.33 -5.26
CA THR A 14 20.31 -12.03 -5.07
C THR A 14 19.14 -11.89 -6.05
N LEU A 15 17.95 -11.74 -5.52
CA LEU A 15 16.74 -11.46 -6.29
C LEU A 15 16.49 -9.96 -6.29
N SER A 16 16.45 -9.34 -7.46
CA SER A 16 16.05 -7.95 -7.60
C SER A 16 14.67 -7.90 -8.24
N LEU A 17 13.68 -7.45 -7.47
CA LEU A 17 12.37 -7.08 -7.99
C LEU A 17 12.44 -5.60 -8.36
N ASN A 18 12.57 -5.30 -9.63
CA ASN A 18 12.49 -3.94 -10.11
C ASN A 18 11.16 -3.69 -10.85
N VAL A 19 10.81 -2.43 -10.99
CA VAL A 19 9.57 -1.96 -11.63
C VAL A 19 9.46 -2.37 -13.11
N ARG A 20 10.55 -2.78 -13.74
CA ARG A 20 10.59 -3.26 -15.13
C ARG A 20 10.43 -4.78 -15.25
N GLY A 21 10.24 -5.47 -14.15
CA GLY A 21 10.09 -6.91 -14.08
C GLY A 21 11.18 -7.59 -13.24
N ILE A 22 11.05 -8.90 -13.11
CA ILE A 22 12.08 -9.73 -12.46
C ILE A 22 13.27 -9.79 -13.41
N ASP A 23 14.46 -9.59 -12.89
CA ASP A 23 15.69 -9.66 -13.67
C ASP A 23 15.77 -10.96 -14.46
N ARG A 24 16.13 -10.87 -15.73
CA ARG A 24 16.30 -12.06 -16.60
C ARG A 24 17.43 -12.91 -16.01
N GLY A 25 17.09 -13.94 -15.26
CA GLY A 25 18.08 -14.82 -14.63
C GLY A 25 17.69 -15.32 -13.25
N THR A 26 16.67 -14.77 -12.62
CA THR A 26 16.22 -15.23 -11.29
C THR A 26 15.34 -16.47 -11.30
N GLY A 27 14.92 -16.95 -12.47
CA GLY A 27 14.09 -18.16 -12.61
C GLY A 27 12.68 -18.10 -12.02
N LEU A 28 12.25 -16.96 -11.44
CA LEU A 28 10.93 -16.81 -10.85
C LEU A 28 9.89 -16.44 -11.92
N PRO A 29 8.98 -17.35 -12.30
CA PRO A 29 7.93 -17.05 -13.25
C PRO A 29 6.87 -16.15 -12.59
N ILE A 30 6.51 -15.05 -13.25
CA ILE A 30 5.34 -14.25 -12.85
C ILE A 30 4.09 -15.02 -13.27
N THR A 31 3.42 -15.63 -12.32
CA THR A 31 2.18 -16.37 -12.54
C THR A 31 0.95 -15.51 -12.20
N ALA A 32 -0.20 -15.87 -12.77
CA ALA A 32 -1.47 -15.22 -12.40
C ALA A 32 -1.80 -15.38 -10.91
N ALA A 33 -1.38 -16.48 -10.29
CA ALA A 33 -1.50 -16.67 -8.84
C ALA A 33 -0.65 -15.68 -8.05
N MET A 34 0.59 -15.45 -8.48
CA MET A 34 1.48 -14.44 -7.86
C MET A 34 0.89 -13.04 -7.99
N VAL A 35 0.38 -12.65 -9.16
CA VAL A 35 -0.26 -11.34 -9.35
C VAL A 35 -1.47 -11.17 -8.42
N ARG A 36 -2.33 -12.18 -8.30
CA ARG A 36 -3.48 -12.14 -7.37
C ARG A 36 -3.05 -12.01 -5.93
N ARG A 37 -2.01 -12.73 -5.49
CA ARG A 37 -1.44 -12.59 -4.13
C ARG A 37 -0.90 -11.19 -3.89
N CYS A 38 -0.17 -10.63 -4.84
CA CYS A 38 0.37 -9.27 -4.72
C CYS A 38 -0.74 -8.22 -4.62
N LEU A 39 -1.81 -8.34 -5.42
CA LEU A 39 -2.97 -7.45 -5.36
C LEU A 39 -3.69 -7.55 -4.01
N ALA A 40 -3.96 -8.77 -3.52
CA ALA A 40 -4.58 -8.97 -2.22
C ALA A 40 -3.70 -8.43 -1.09
N ALA A 41 -2.40 -8.73 -1.11
CA ALA A 41 -1.44 -8.26 -0.12
C ALA A 41 -1.37 -6.72 -0.07
N ALA A 42 -1.39 -6.05 -1.23
CA ALA A 42 -1.38 -4.59 -1.30
C ALA A 42 -2.65 -3.99 -0.68
N VAL A 43 -3.83 -4.50 -1.03
CA VAL A 43 -5.12 -4.02 -0.49
C VAL A 43 -5.22 -4.26 1.01
N TRP A 44 -4.86 -5.44 1.49
CA TRP A 44 -4.88 -5.76 2.91
C TRP A 44 -3.83 -4.98 3.70
N GLY A 45 -2.63 -4.83 3.15
CA GLY A 45 -1.56 -4.04 3.75
C GLY A 45 -1.95 -2.58 3.93
N ASP A 46 -2.52 -1.95 2.90
CA ASP A 46 -3.01 -0.57 2.96
C ASP A 46 -4.15 -0.43 3.98
N THR A 47 -5.09 -1.39 4.00
CA THR A 47 -6.17 -1.43 4.98
C THR A 47 -5.62 -1.48 6.41
N LEU A 48 -4.71 -2.42 6.70
CA LEU A 48 -4.11 -2.59 8.03
C LEU A 48 -3.29 -1.39 8.47
N ALA A 49 -2.48 -0.82 7.57
CA ALA A 49 -1.65 0.34 7.88
C ALA A 49 -2.53 1.55 8.26
N LEU A 50 -3.59 1.79 7.49
CA LEU A 50 -4.52 2.88 7.73
C LEU A 50 -5.28 2.69 9.04
N LEU A 51 -5.84 1.50 9.28
CA LEU A 51 -6.58 1.18 10.51
C LEU A 51 -5.69 1.33 11.75
N ARG A 52 -4.47 0.77 11.72
CA ARG A 52 -3.50 0.88 12.82
C ARG A 52 -3.14 2.33 13.10
N ASN A 53 -2.78 3.09 12.08
CA ASN A 53 -2.28 4.46 12.22
C ASN A 53 -3.34 5.44 12.72
N GLN A 54 -4.62 5.18 12.45
CA GLN A 54 -5.75 5.98 12.92
C GLN A 54 -6.44 5.42 14.18
N THR A 55 -6.05 4.24 14.66
CA THR A 55 -6.57 3.70 15.93
C THR A 55 -5.61 3.92 17.07
N ARG A 56 -4.31 3.66 16.84
CA ARG A 56 -3.26 3.68 17.86
C ARG A 56 -3.21 4.97 18.71
N PRO A 57 -3.32 6.20 18.16
CA PRO A 57 -3.20 7.39 18.99
C PRO A 57 -4.40 7.61 19.92
N TYR A 58 -5.50 6.91 19.70
CA TYR A 58 -6.74 7.02 20.47
C TYR A 58 -7.02 5.84 21.39
N GLU A 59 -6.29 4.73 21.28
CA GLU A 59 -6.55 3.52 22.07
C GLU A 59 -6.51 3.78 23.57
N ALA A 60 -7.50 3.26 24.32
CA ALA A 60 -7.56 3.37 25.76
C ALA A 60 -6.49 2.50 26.43
N VAL A 61 -6.25 1.31 25.87
CA VAL A 61 -5.20 0.39 26.33
C VAL A 61 -4.06 0.40 25.32
N PRO A 62 -2.89 0.98 25.66
CA PRO A 62 -1.76 1.08 24.76
C PRO A 62 -1.30 -0.29 24.22
N GLY A 63 -1.08 -0.37 22.91
CA GLY A 63 -0.63 -1.59 22.23
C GLY A 63 -1.74 -2.48 21.67
N THR A 64 -3.01 -2.16 21.91
CA THR A 64 -4.16 -2.93 21.37
C THR A 64 -4.17 -2.91 19.84
N ALA A 65 -4.01 -1.74 19.22
CA ALA A 65 -3.96 -1.59 17.76
C ALA A 65 -2.76 -2.33 17.15
N GLU A 66 -1.62 -2.33 17.83
CA GLU A 66 -0.43 -3.05 17.39
C GLU A 66 -0.60 -4.57 17.49
N ALA A 67 -1.25 -5.06 18.55
CA ALA A 67 -1.56 -6.49 18.72
C ALA A 67 -2.53 -6.99 17.62
N LEU A 68 -3.57 -6.21 17.32
CA LEU A 68 -4.50 -6.49 16.23
C LEU A 68 -3.77 -6.52 14.88
N TRP A 69 -2.92 -5.53 14.62
CA TRP A 69 -2.15 -5.45 13.39
C TRP A 69 -1.25 -6.68 13.18
N ARG A 70 -0.55 -7.13 14.23
CA ARG A 70 0.31 -8.33 14.17
C ARG A 70 -0.49 -9.58 13.88
N ARG A 71 -1.57 -9.82 14.62
CA ARG A 71 -2.45 -10.97 14.42
C ARG A 71 -2.98 -11.01 13.00
N TRP A 72 -3.54 -9.90 12.51
CA TRP A 72 -4.05 -9.83 11.14
C TRP A 72 -2.95 -10.02 10.09
N THR A 73 -1.75 -9.52 10.33
CA THR A 73 -0.61 -9.72 9.42
C THR A 73 -0.25 -11.21 9.30
N GLU A 74 -0.27 -11.94 10.41
CA GLU A 74 -0.02 -13.38 10.45
C GLU A 74 -1.14 -14.15 9.74
N ASP A 75 -2.40 -13.88 10.04
CA ASP A 75 -3.57 -14.54 9.44
C ASP A 75 -3.61 -14.34 7.91
N LEU A 76 -3.43 -13.11 7.45
CA LEU A 76 -3.40 -12.79 6.03
C LEU A 76 -2.16 -13.38 5.34
N GLY A 77 -1.04 -13.46 6.03
CA GLY A 77 0.17 -14.14 5.56
C GLY A 77 -0.08 -15.62 5.29
N GLN A 78 -0.81 -16.30 6.19
CA GLN A 78 -1.22 -17.70 6.01
C GLN A 78 -2.21 -17.86 4.85
N ASP A 79 -3.16 -16.93 4.68
CA ASP A 79 -4.10 -16.95 3.56
C ASP A 79 -3.34 -16.81 2.22
N LEU A 80 -2.39 -15.88 2.13
CA LEU A 80 -1.54 -15.69 0.96
C LEU A 80 -0.68 -16.93 0.66
N ALA A 81 -0.05 -17.52 1.68
CA ALA A 81 0.74 -18.75 1.53
C ALA A 81 -0.11 -19.93 1.03
N GLY A 82 -1.31 -20.07 1.58
CA GLY A 82 -2.29 -21.09 1.19
C GLY A 82 -3.06 -20.80 -0.10
N ASN A 83 -2.81 -19.67 -0.76
CA ASN A 83 -3.55 -19.21 -1.94
C ASN A 83 -5.06 -19.09 -1.69
N ARG A 84 -5.45 -18.66 -0.48
CA ARG A 84 -6.84 -18.50 -0.02
C ARG A 84 -7.26 -17.03 -0.01
N GLY A 85 -8.56 -16.80 -0.13
CA GLY A 85 -9.12 -15.45 0.06
C GLY A 85 -8.82 -14.44 -1.05
N LEU A 86 -8.46 -14.90 -2.26
CA LEU A 86 -7.94 -14.04 -3.33
C LEU A 86 -8.98 -13.58 -4.35
N THR A 87 -10.26 -13.89 -4.15
CA THR A 87 -11.34 -13.30 -4.95
C THR A 87 -11.68 -11.90 -4.43
N ARG A 88 -12.16 -10.99 -5.30
CA ARG A 88 -12.59 -9.64 -4.89
C ARG A 88 -13.52 -9.69 -3.67
N ARG A 89 -14.49 -10.60 -3.66
CA ARG A 89 -15.44 -10.75 -2.56
C ARG A 89 -14.74 -11.09 -1.24
N GLU A 90 -13.80 -11.99 -1.27
CA GLU A 90 -13.05 -12.43 -0.08
C GLU A 90 -12.07 -11.35 0.39
N ILE A 91 -11.36 -10.69 -0.53
CA ILE A 91 -10.49 -9.55 -0.20
C ILE A 91 -11.29 -8.50 0.57
N LEU A 92 -12.44 -8.08 0.04
CA LEU A 92 -13.29 -7.07 0.67
C LEU A 92 -13.97 -7.57 1.95
N ARG A 93 -14.24 -8.87 2.07
CA ARG A 93 -14.72 -9.46 3.32
C ARG A 93 -13.68 -9.29 4.43
N ARG A 94 -12.41 -9.61 4.15
CA ARG A 94 -11.31 -9.39 5.09
C ARG A 94 -11.15 -7.92 5.48
N CYS A 95 -11.27 -7.00 4.52
CA CYS A 95 -11.24 -5.57 4.84
C CYS A 95 -12.37 -5.16 5.81
N ARG A 96 -13.59 -5.70 5.66
CA ARG A 96 -14.70 -5.42 6.59
C ARG A 96 -14.44 -6.00 7.99
N GLU A 97 -13.92 -7.22 8.06
CA GLU A 97 -13.58 -7.88 9.33
C GLU A 97 -12.50 -7.07 10.07
N MET A 98 -11.42 -6.68 9.40
CA MET A 98 -10.39 -5.81 9.96
C MET A 98 -10.97 -4.47 10.44
N ALA A 99 -11.75 -3.80 9.62
CA ALA A 99 -12.34 -2.50 9.97
C ALA A 99 -13.28 -2.61 11.18
N ALA A 100 -14.07 -3.68 11.29
CA ALA A 100 -14.95 -3.93 12.41
C ALA A 100 -14.18 -4.13 13.72
N GLU A 101 -13.12 -4.93 13.71
CA GLU A 101 -12.32 -5.19 14.89
C GLU A 101 -11.54 -3.95 15.36
N PHE A 102 -10.92 -3.20 14.44
CA PHE A 102 -10.24 -1.96 14.80
C PHE A 102 -11.22 -0.89 15.29
N ARG A 103 -12.45 -0.85 14.76
CA ARG A 103 -13.50 0.04 15.25
C ARG A 103 -13.94 -0.31 16.68
N ALA A 104 -13.91 -1.58 17.06
CA ALA A 104 -14.28 -2.07 18.38
C ALA A 104 -13.23 -1.78 19.45
N VAL A 105 -12.04 -1.30 19.09
CA VAL A 105 -11.00 -0.88 20.05
C VAL A 105 -11.54 0.30 20.86
N GLU A 106 -11.51 0.16 22.17
CA GLU A 106 -11.89 1.23 23.10
C GLU A 106 -10.99 2.45 22.91
N ARG A 107 -11.59 3.63 22.80
CA ARG A 107 -10.90 4.88 22.48
C ARG A 107 -11.11 5.94 23.56
N THR A 108 -10.09 6.72 23.78
CA THR A 108 -10.15 7.93 24.61
C THR A 108 -10.48 9.15 23.76
N GLU A 109 -11.21 10.10 24.32
CA GLU A 109 -11.38 11.43 23.73
C GLU A 109 -10.09 12.24 23.90
N ARG A 110 -9.21 12.16 22.94
CA ARG A 110 -7.93 12.88 22.93
C ARG A 110 -7.84 13.74 21.69
N LYS A 111 -7.40 15.00 21.84
CA LYS A 111 -6.96 15.80 20.70
C LYS A 111 -5.60 15.29 20.23
N VAL A 112 -5.55 14.85 18.99
CA VAL A 112 -4.37 14.27 18.38
C VAL A 112 -3.96 15.11 17.17
N GLN A 113 -2.67 15.35 17.02
CA GLN A 113 -2.13 15.99 15.82
C GLN A 113 -2.20 15.01 14.66
N LYS A 114 -2.81 15.43 13.55
CA LYS A 114 -2.83 14.67 12.31
C LYS A 114 -1.65 15.06 11.44
N VAL A 115 -0.89 14.08 10.98
CA VAL A 115 0.32 14.28 10.17
C VAL A 115 0.21 13.45 8.90
N ALA A 116 0.26 14.10 7.74
CA ALA A 116 0.36 13.43 6.45
C ALA A 116 1.84 13.20 6.11
N VAL A 117 2.18 11.97 5.73
CA VAL A 117 3.51 11.61 5.22
C VAL A 117 3.40 11.48 3.71
N VAL A 118 3.93 12.46 3.00
CA VAL A 118 3.97 12.52 1.54
C VAL A 118 5.40 12.36 1.03
N GLY A 119 5.56 11.88 -0.18
CA GLY A 119 6.88 11.68 -0.78
C GLY A 119 6.88 10.50 -1.74
N GLU A 120 8.03 10.22 -2.34
CA GLU A 120 8.20 9.07 -3.21
C GLU A 120 8.19 7.77 -2.39
N ILE A 121 7.99 6.63 -3.06
CA ILE A 121 7.75 5.34 -2.42
C ILE A 121 8.86 4.93 -1.42
N TYR A 122 10.12 5.19 -1.74
CA TYR A 122 11.24 4.86 -0.85
C TYR A 122 11.22 5.72 0.43
N THR A 123 10.95 7.01 0.29
CA THR A 123 10.83 7.93 1.42
C THR A 123 9.63 7.60 2.31
N LYS A 124 8.51 7.21 1.72
CA LYS A 124 7.30 6.86 2.48
C LYS A 124 7.43 5.55 3.26
N TYR A 125 8.02 4.53 2.66
CA TYR A 125 7.93 3.16 3.20
C TYR A 125 9.25 2.53 3.63
N CYS A 126 10.41 3.10 3.24
CA CYS A 126 11.69 2.55 3.66
C CYS A 126 12.14 3.14 4.98
N HIS A 127 12.08 2.36 6.05
CA HIS A 127 12.53 2.78 7.38
C HIS A 127 13.96 3.29 7.42
N LEU A 128 14.84 2.77 6.56
CA LEU A 128 16.20 3.30 6.43
C LEU A 128 16.22 4.67 5.77
N GLY A 129 15.38 4.87 4.74
CA GLY A 129 15.31 6.13 3.98
C GLY A 129 14.63 7.27 4.71
N ASN A 130 13.67 6.96 5.59
CA ASN A 130 12.90 7.95 6.35
C ASN A 130 13.20 7.98 7.86
N TRP A 131 14.27 7.32 8.30
CA TRP A 131 14.72 7.31 9.70
C TRP A 131 13.64 6.81 10.68
N ASN A 132 12.85 5.81 10.27
CA ASN A 132 11.71 5.30 11.04
C ASN A 132 10.66 6.38 11.40
N LEU A 133 10.36 7.27 10.47
CA LEU A 133 9.45 8.40 10.68
C LEU A 133 8.11 7.99 11.27
N GLU A 134 7.48 6.91 10.78
CA GLU A 134 6.22 6.40 11.36
C GLU A 134 6.36 6.04 12.85
N ARG A 135 7.48 5.43 13.23
CA ARG A 135 7.74 5.08 14.63
C ARG A 135 7.92 6.33 15.49
N TYR A 136 8.60 7.33 14.98
CA TYR A 136 8.75 8.62 15.66
C TYR A 136 7.41 9.31 15.86
N LEU A 137 6.63 9.49 14.79
CA LEU A 137 5.30 10.11 14.87
C LEU A 137 4.34 9.33 15.77
N ALA A 138 4.47 8.01 15.82
CA ALA A 138 3.72 7.17 16.72
C ALA A 138 4.07 7.38 18.19
N ALA A 139 5.36 7.57 18.50
CA ALA A 139 5.81 7.89 19.85
C ALA A 139 5.32 9.26 20.31
N GLU A 140 5.16 10.21 19.38
CA GLU A 140 4.56 11.53 19.60
C GLU A 140 3.01 11.49 19.62
N HIS A 141 2.41 10.30 19.61
CA HIS A 141 0.94 10.09 19.60
C HIS A 141 0.22 10.78 18.43
N CYS A 142 0.87 10.94 17.29
CA CYS A 142 0.24 11.51 16.09
C CYS A 142 -0.67 10.50 15.40
N GLU A 143 -1.77 10.98 14.80
CA GLU A 143 -2.51 10.24 13.79
C GLU A 143 -1.78 10.38 12.45
N ILE A 144 -1.38 9.26 11.86
CA ILE A 144 -0.51 9.26 10.70
C ILE A 144 -1.32 8.90 9.44
N GLY A 145 -1.33 9.80 8.47
CA GLY A 145 -1.84 9.57 7.13
C GLY A 145 -0.70 9.25 6.17
N VAL A 146 -0.67 8.04 5.62
CA VAL A 146 0.27 7.64 4.58
C VAL A 146 -0.52 7.10 3.41
N GLY A 147 -0.25 7.57 2.20
CA GLY A 147 -0.84 6.99 0.99
C GLY A 147 -0.42 5.53 0.82
N GLY A 148 -1.35 4.67 0.44
CA GLY A 148 -1.10 3.24 0.35
C GLY A 148 -0.34 2.81 -0.91
N ILE A 149 0.16 1.59 -0.89
CA ILE A 149 0.84 0.93 -2.04
C ILE A 149 -0.11 0.78 -3.24
N THR A 150 -1.41 0.64 -3.02
CA THR A 150 -2.38 0.52 -4.11
C THR A 150 -2.47 1.79 -4.95
N TRP A 151 -2.31 2.99 -4.37
CA TRP A 151 -2.24 4.26 -5.12
C TRP A 151 -1.02 4.30 -6.03
N TYR A 152 0.14 3.90 -5.50
CA TYR A 152 1.36 3.81 -6.28
C TYR A 152 1.26 2.77 -7.41
N ALA A 153 0.69 1.60 -7.12
CA ALA A 153 0.46 0.56 -8.12
C ALA A 153 -0.46 1.04 -9.25
N LEU A 154 -1.54 1.75 -8.92
CA LEU A 154 -2.44 2.36 -9.90
C LEU A 154 -1.74 3.44 -10.72
N TYR A 155 -0.99 4.34 -10.08
CA TYR A 155 -0.18 5.36 -10.74
C TYR A 155 0.80 4.72 -11.75
N TYR A 156 1.51 3.69 -11.32
CA TYR A 156 2.45 2.96 -12.16
C TYR A 156 1.78 2.29 -13.37
N MET A 157 0.68 1.58 -13.14
CA MET A 157 -0.08 0.92 -14.21
C MET A 157 -0.66 1.92 -15.21
N ASP A 158 -1.16 3.05 -14.73
CA ASP A 158 -1.66 4.14 -15.58
C ASP A 158 -0.56 4.69 -16.50
N GLY A 159 0.62 4.96 -15.98
CA GLY A 159 1.78 5.40 -16.77
C GLY A 159 2.19 4.40 -17.86
N HIS A 160 2.14 3.10 -17.56
CA HIS A 160 2.45 2.04 -18.52
C HIS A 160 1.33 1.82 -19.53
N ALA A 161 0.08 2.04 -19.14
CA ALA A 161 -1.06 2.03 -20.05
C ALA A 161 -1.00 3.13 -21.14
N LEU A 162 -0.21 4.19 -20.91
CA LEU A 162 0.00 5.26 -21.88
C LEU A 162 1.16 4.97 -22.85
N LYS A 163 2.23 4.30 -22.39
CA LYS A 163 3.52 4.21 -23.12
C LYS A 163 3.85 2.83 -23.71
N GLY A 164 3.17 1.77 -23.28
CA GLY A 164 3.46 0.39 -23.71
C GLY A 164 3.01 0.05 -25.15
N SER A 165 3.39 -1.15 -25.62
CA SER A 165 2.82 -1.74 -26.84
C SER A 165 1.30 -1.96 -26.71
N ALA A 166 0.57 -2.05 -27.82
CA ALA A 166 -0.90 -2.18 -27.79
C ALA A 166 -1.41 -3.32 -26.89
N PRO A 167 -0.85 -4.56 -26.92
CA PRO A 167 -1.26 -5.63 -26.02
C PRO A 167 -0.89 -5.32 -24.57
N ALA A 168 0.30 -4.78 -24.28
CA ALA A 168 0.70 -4.42 -22.94
C ALA A 168 -0.20 -3.33 -22.35
N ARG A 169 -0.53 -2.29 -23.11
CA ARG A 169 -1.46 -1.24 -22.70
C ARG A 169 -2.83 -1.80 -22.30
N ARG A 170 -3.32 -2.80 -23.07
CA ARG A 170 -4.61 -3.45 -22.75
C ARG A 170 -4.54 -4.19 -21.41
N VAL A 171 -3.47 -4.95 -21.17
CA VAL A 171 -3.26 -5.68 -19.91
C VAL A 171 -3.17 -4.71 -18.74
N TYR A 172 -2.35 -3.66 -18.83
CA TYR A 172 -2.23 -2.68 -17.76
C TYR A 172 -3.55 -1.96 -17.45
N ARG A 173 -4.34 -1.61 -18.48
CA ARG A 173 -5.67 -1.02 -18.26
C ARG A 173 -6.62 -1.96 -17.55
N LEU A 174 -6.66 -3.23 -17.92
CA LEU A 174 -7.51 -4.22 -17.26
C LEU A 174 -7.11 -4.42 -15.78
N LEU A 175 -5.82 -4.54 -15.50
CA LEU A 175 -5.31 -4.66 -14.12
C LEU A 175 -5.58 -3.40 -13.30
N ALA A 176 -5.35 -2.23 -13.89
CA ALA A 176 -5.63 -0.95 -13.22
C ALA A 176 -7.12 -0.77 -12.94
N SER A 177 -8.01 -1.09 -13.88
CA SER A 177 -9.45 -1.03 -13.65
C SER A 177 -9.90 -1.97 -12.53
N TYR A 178 -9.40 -3.20 -12.53
CA TYR A 178 -9.71 -4.19 -11.50
C TYR A 178 -9.23 -3.74 -10.11
N LEU A 179 -7.99 -3.26 -10.00
CA LEU A 179 -7.47 -2.75 -8.73
C LEU A 179 -8.20 -1.49 -8.28
N ALA A 180 -8.52 -0.57 -9.20
CA ALA A 180 -9.25 0.66 -8.88
C ALA A 180 -10.65 0.39 -8.33
N GLU A 181 -11.34 -0.64 -8.84
CA GLU A 181 -12.63 -1.07 -8.30
C GLU A 181 -12.50 -1.62 -6.88
N ILE A 182 -11.50 -2.50 -6.64
CA ILE A 182 -11.27 -3.05 -5.30
C ILE A 182 -10.88 -1.94 -4.32
N GLN A 183 -10.01 -1.02 -4.73
CA GLN A 183 -9.61 0.12 -3.91
C GLN A 183 -10.82 1.00 -3.56
N ARG A 184 -11.69 1.30 -4.51
CA ARG A 184 -12.91 2.08 -4.25
C ARG A 184 -13.81 1.42 -3.20
N ASP A 185 -14.02 0.11 -3.33
CA ASP A 185 -14.82 -0.64 -2.36
C ASP A 185 -14.14 -0.69 -0.98
N MET A 186 -12.82 -0.88 -0.94
CA MET A 186 -12.02 -0.80 0.29
C MET A 186 -12.17 0.56 0.97
N LEU A 187 -12.05 1.66 0.22
CA LEU A 187 -12.22 3.02 0.73
C LEU A 187 -13.63 3.25 1.27
N SER A 188 -14.66 2.73 0.58
CA SER A 188 -16.02 2.79 1.07
C SER A 188 -16.21 2.07 2.40
N ILE A 189 -15.61 0.89 2.56
CA ILE A 189 -15.63 0.12 3.82
C ILE A 189 -14.97 0.92 4.95
N LEU A 190 -13.80 1.49 4.69
CA LEU A 190 -13.04 2.26 5.68
C LEU A 190 -13.78 3.52 6.09
N ASN A 191 -14.33 4.27 5.13
CA ASN A 191 -15.11 5.47 5.41
C ASN A 191 -16.39 5.16 6.22
N GLN A 192 -17.09 4.08 5.91
CA GLN A 192 -18.26 3.62 6.68
C GLN A 192 -17.89 3.22 8.12
N ALA A 193 -16.68 2.75 8.33
CA ALA A 193 -16.12 2.46 9.64
C ALA A 193 -15.57 3.69 10.38
N GLY A 194 -15.62 4.88 9.77
CA GLY A 194 -15.17 6.14 10.37
C GLY A 194 -13.67 6.41 10.21
N TYR A 195 -13.00 5.72 9.30
CA TYR A 195 -11.60 5.95 8.96
C TYR A 195 -11.47 6.82 7.71
N HIS A 196 -10.40 7.59 7.64
CA HIS A 196 -10.14 8.50 6.53
C HIS A 196 -8.99 7.98 5.68
N ALA A 197 -9.15 8.01 4.37
CA ALA A 197 -8.12 7.64 3.42
C ALA A 197 -7.97 8.72 2.35
N LEU A 198 -6.86 8.69 1.64
CA LEU A 198 -6.68 9.53 0.45
C LEU A 198 -7.79 9.25 -0.57
N PRO A 199 -8.19 10.24 -1.36
CA PRO A 199 -9.12 10.03 -2.46
C PRO A 199 -8.59 8.98 -3.46
N PRO A 200 -9.46 8.31 -4.23
CA PRO A 200 -9.01 7.38 -5.26
C PRO A 200 -8.21 8.11 -6.35
N LEU A 201 -7.32 7.37 -7.04
CA LEU A 201 -6.38 7.95 -8.01
C LEU A 201 -7.02 8.90 -9.07
N PRO A 202 -8.22 8.64 -9.63
CA PRO A 202 -8.85 9.57 -10.57
C PRO A 202 -9.17 10.94 -9.93
N GLU A 203 -9.48 10.96 -8.66
CA GLU A 203 -9.72 12.18 -7.90
C GLU A 203 -8.42 12.94 -7.66
N LEU A 204 -7.37 12.25 -7.21
CA LEU A 204 -6.03 12.84 -7.05
C LEU A 204 -5.52 13.42 -8.38
N LYS A 205 -5.76 12.73 -9.50
CA LYS A 205 -5.44 13.28 -10.83
C LYS A 205 -6.14 14.62 -11.09
N ARG A 206 -7.43 14.70 -10.79
CA ARG A 206 -8.20 15.92 -10.99
C ARG A 206 -7.67 17.05 -10.09
N GLN A 207 -7.29 16.75 -8.86
CA GLN A 207 -6.70 17.74 -7.95
C GLN A 207 -5.33 18.22 -8.42
N ALA A 208 -4.51 17.33 -9.00
CA ALA A 208 -3.21 17.70 -9.57
C ALA A 208 -3.31 18.43 -10.93
N GLU A 209 -4.47 18.38 -11.59
CA GLU A 209 -4.66 19.02 -12.89
C GLU A 209 -4.50 20.56 -12.79
N GLY A 210 -3.64 21.10 -13.62
CA GLY A 210 -3.28 22.51 -13.59
C GLY A 210 -2.05 22.87 -12.74
N TYR A 211 -1.65 21.99 -11.80
CA TYR A 211 -0.44 22.18 -10.99
C TYR A 211 0.75 21.34 -11.47
N ALA A 212 0.47 20.16 -12.03
CA ALA A 212 1.51 19.26 -12.49
C ALA A 212 1.16 18.63 -13.84
N PRO A 213 2.17 18.42 -14.73
CA PRO A 213 1.93 17.79 -16.03
C PRO A 213 1.70 16.30 -15.88
N LEU A 214 0.43 15.86 -15.85
CA LEU A 214 0.03 14.46 -15.65
C LEU A 214 0.58 13.46 -16.69
N ARG A 215 1.02 13.95 -17.85
CA ARG A 215 1.59 13.14 -18.93
C ARG A 215 3.10 12.94 -18.81
N VAL A 216 3.76 13.71 -17.98
CA VAL A 216 5.21 13.60 -17.77
C VAL A 216 5.44 12.67 -16.60
N THR A 217 5.81 11.44 -16.91
CA THR A 217 6.20 10.45 -15.90
C THR A 217 7.66 10.69 -15.51
N VAL A 218 7.92 11.77 -14.81
CA VAL A 218 9.18 12.00 -14.12
C VAL A 218 8.91 11.67 -12.64
N ALA A 219 9.26 10.46 -12.23
CA ALA A 219 8.97 9.94 -10.89
C ALA A 219 7.48 10.14 -10.50
N ASP A 220 7.17 10.23 -9.22
CA ASP A 220 5.83 10.32 -8.65
C ASP A 220 5.34 11.78 -8.49
N GLY A 221 6.00 12.75 -9.14
CA GLY A 221 5.87 14.17 -8.85
C GLY A 221 4.45 14.70 -8.78
N TRP A 222 3.58 14.36 -9.73
CA TRP A 222 2.19 14.81 -9.69
C TRP A 222 1.37 14.10 -8.60
N LEU A 223 1.68 12.82 -8.29
CA LEU A 223 1.02 12.09 -7.22
C LEU A 223 1.36 12.70 -5.86
N ILE A 224 2.64 13.00 -5.62
CA ILE A 224 3.12 13.68 -4.41
C ILE A 224 2.44 15.04 -4.25
N ALA A 225 2.35 15.83 -5.33
CA ALA A 225 1.70 17.14 -5.31
C ALA A 225 0.19 17.05 -5.02
N ALA A 226 -0.46 15.96 -5.41
CA ALA A 226 -1.89 15.75 -5.14
C ALA A 226 -2.15 15.17 -3.74
N GLU A 227 -1.16 14.50 -3.13
CA GLU A 227 -1.23 13.99 -1.77
C GLU A 227 -0.97 15.09 -0.72
N ALA A 228 -0.22 16.14 -1.08
CA ALA A 228 0.11 17.28 -0.23
C ALA A 228 -1.02 18.31 -0.14
#